data_032b5b1aa78b2e3ac3113c4aed08cebc
#
_entry.id   032b5b1aa78b2e3ac3113c4aed08cebc
#
_cell.length_a   1.000
_cell.length_b   1.000
_cell.length_c   1.000
_cell.angle_alpha   90.00
_cell.angle_beta   90.00
_cell.angle_gamma   90.00
#
_symmetry.space_group_name_H-M   'P 1'
#
loop_
_entity.id
_entity.type
_entity.pdbx_description
1 polymer ?
#
loop_
_entity_poly.entity_id
_entity_poly.type
_entity_poly.pdbx_seq_one_letter_code
_entity_poly.pdbx_strand_id
1 'polypeptide(L)'
;MIGNTLIVTRPEGKAAGNINCPGMEIVNVPVTRLEELPFDTDTFRSFNPEIVIVTSTRGADTIRSNVGFFGNDRTYISIGKITGDALRSIGLDSLIPDDQTSSGIVELIRRNDWKSRRIALLSSQQSNMVVRDFLLEEGYDFKLFTIYRSVPLDLSSLLKYILGGCLGIIITSSQEAEIILKDQPVVSAIMNTGTLLFAIGKTTADTINKSGYTPADPVGKSVLKDLVCQIREKYLEK
;
A
#
# COMPACT_ATOMS: atom_id res chain seq x y z
N MET A 1 -28.89 17.48 3.45
CA MET A 1 -28.69 16.36 4.42
C MET A 1 -27.36 15.72 4.05
N ILE A 2 -26.45 15.55 5.00
CA ILE A 2 -25.21 14.80 4.78
C ILE A 2 -25.64 13.34 4.57
N GLY A 3 -25.28 12.76 3.42
CA GLY A 3 -25.61 11.37 3.11
C GLY A 3 -24.87 10.39 4.04
N ASN A 4 -25.41 9.18 4.20
CA ASN A 4 -24.77 8.11 4.99
C ASN A 4 -23.72 7.32 4.15
N THR A 5 -23.34 7.82 2.99
CA THR A 5 -22.38 7.17 2.09
C THR A 5 -20.96 7.52 2.51
N LEU A 6 -20.14 6.50 2.73
CA LEU A 6 -18.71 6.61 3.01
C LEU A 6 -17.91 6.04 1.83
N ILE A 7 -17.09 6.88 1.22
CA ILE A 7 -16.26 6.50 0.09
C ILE A 7 -14.95 5.93 0.60
N VAL A 8 -14.45 4.85 -0.03
CA VAL A 8 -13.14 4.26 0.24
C VAL A 8 -12.32 4.29 -1.05
N THR A 9 -11.09 4.80 -1.01
CA THR A 9 -10.28 5.04 -2.22
C THR A 9 -9.26 3.93 -2.53
N ARG A 10 -9.56 2.66 -2.13
CA ARG A 10 -8.65 1.56 -2.40
C ARG A 10 -8.36 1.40 -3.89
N PRO A 11 -7.13 1.01 -4.27
CA PRO A 11 -6.78 0.77 -5.66
C PRO A 11 -7.77 -0.15 -6.38
N GLU A 12 -7.94 0.06 -7.67
CA GLU A 12 -8.78 -0.77 -8.53
C GLU A 12 -8.43 -2.26 -8.36
N GLY A 13 -9.44 -3.13 -8.32
CA GLY A 13 -9.29 -4.55 -8.06
C GLY A 13 -9.10 -4.94 -6.58
N LYS A 14 -8.94 -3.96 -5.67
CA LYS A 14 -8.99 -4.20 -4.22
C LYS A 14 -10.35 -3.80 -3.67
N ALA A 15 -11.21 -4.78 -3.44
CA ALA A 15 -12.50 -4.52 -2.79
C ALA A 15 -12.32 -3.86 -1.41
N ALA A 16 -13.28 -3.03 -1.01
CA ALA A 16 -13.35 -2.49 0.36
C ALA A 16 -13.49 -3.61 1.42
N GLY A 17 -13.74 -4.85 0.98
CA GLY A 17 -14.15 -5.97 1.81
C GLY A 17 -15.66 -5.93 2.06
N ASN A 18 -16.24 -7.04 2.50
CA ASN A 18 -17.64 -7.07 2.97
C ASN A 18 -17.69 -6.40 4.36
N ILE A 19 -17.52 -5.07 4.39
CA ILE A 19 -17.72 -4.31 5.62
C ILE A 19 -19.22 -4.06 5.74
N ASN A 20 -19.89 -4.95 6.47
CA ASN A 20 -21.29 -4.72 6.82
C ASN A 20 -21.33 -3.74 7.99
N CYS A 21 -21.80 -2.53 7.73
CA CYS A 21 -21.94 -1.46 8.72
C CYS A 21 -23.40 -0.93 8.64
N PRO A 22 -24.32 -1.40 9.50
CA PRO A 22 -25.71 -0.99 9.46
C PRO A 22 -25.84 0.53 9.50
N GLY A 23 -26.68 1.09 8.63
CA GLY A 23 -26.92 2.54 8.54
C GLY A 23 -25.90 3.32 7.71
N MET A 24 -24.83 2.68 7.22
CA MET A 24 -23.87 3.29 6.30
C MET A 24 -23.80 2.54 4.98
N GLU A 25 -23.73 3.28 3.90
CA GLU A 25 -23.36 2.77 2.58
C GLU A 25 -21.86 2.95 2.38
N ILE A 26 -21.13 1.86 2.10
CA ILE A 26 -19.69 1.90 1.87
C ILE A 26 -19.41 1.60 0.41
N VAL A 27 -18.86 2.57 -0.30
CA VAL A 27 -18.59 2.48 -1.74
C VAL A 27 -17.08 2.58 -1.99
N ASN A 28 -16.52 1.61 -2.71
CA ASN A 28 -15.15 1.73 -3.18
C ASN A 28 -15.12 2.53 -4.49
N VAL A 29 -14.47 3.70 -4.43
CA VAL A 29 -14.22 4.54 -5.60
C VAL A 29 -12.71 4.65 -5.77
N PRO A 30 -12.10 3.78 -6.57
CA PRO A 30 -10.65 3.76 -6.72
C PRO A 30 -10.16 5.04 -7.38
N VAL A 31 -9.06 5.58 -6.88
CA VAL A 31 -8.35 6.74 -7.44
C VAL A 31 -6.99 6.35 -8.01
N THR A 32 -6.62 5.09 -7.82
CA THR A 32 -5.40 4.49 -8.38
C THR A 32 -5.68 3.09 -8.90
N ARG A 33 -4.85 2.63 -9.85
CA ARG A 33 -4.72 1.23 -10.21
C ARG A 33 -3.27 0.78 -10.07
N LEU A 34 -3.08 -0.51 -9.86
CA LEU A 34 -1.75 -1.10 -9.83
C LEU A 34 -1.43 -1.66 -11.22
N GLU A 35 -0.35 -1.17 -11.80
CA GLU A 35 0.15 -1.59 -13.11
C GLU A 35 1.41 -2.43 -12.93
N GLU A 36 1.40 -3.64 -13.45
CA GLU A 36 2.56 -4.51 -13.43
C GLU A 36 3.63 -4.00 -14.39
N LEU A 37 4.88 -4.10 -13.97
CA LEU A 37 6.05 -3.76 -14.79
C LEU A 37 6.75 -5.05 -15.21
N PRO A 38 7.30 -5.11 -16.43
CA PRO A 38 8.08 -6.26 -16.88
C PRO A 38 9.23 -6.53 -15.90
N PHE A 39 9.36 -7.79 -15.50
CA PHE A 39 10.48 -8.21 -14.67
C PHE A 39 11.75 -8.34 -15.52
N ASP A 40 12.81 -7.63 -15.13
CA ASP A 40 14.10 -7.67 -15.84
C ASP A 40 14.86 -8.96 -15.50
N THR A 41 14.53 -10.01 -16.23
CA THR A 41 15.12 -11.35 -16.08
C THR A 41 16.61 -11.37 -16.40
N ASP A 42 17.08 -10.57 -17.35
CA ASP A 42 18.47 -10.55 -17.77
C ASP A 42 19.36 -9.92 -16.71
N THR A 43 18.93 -8.78 -16.16
CA THR A 43 19.61 -8.17 -15.01
C THR A 43 19.55 -9.08 -13.79
N PHE A 44 18.43 -9.74 -13.52
CA PHE A 44 18.32 -10.65 -12.37
C PHE A 44 19.27 -11.85 -12.51
N ARG A 45 19.32 -12.46 -13.69
CA ARG A 45 20.21 -13.58 -13.97
C ARG A 45 21.68 -13.19 -13.88
N SER A 46 22.09 -12.08 -14.50
CA SER A 46 23.47 -11.61 -14.49
C SER A 46 23.93 -11.18 -13.10
N PHE A 47 23.07 -10.57 -12.31
CA PHE A 47 23.33 -10.21 -10.92
C PHE A 47 23.43 -11.44 -10.01
N ASN A 48 22.67 -12.48 -10.32
CA ASN A 48 22.60 -13.74 -9.59
C ASN A 48 22.49 -13.55 -8.06
N PRO A 49 21.39 -12.98 -7.55
CA PRO A 49 21.23 -12.70 -6.14
C PRO A 49 21.18 -13.98 -5.31
N GLU A 50 21.74 -13.93 -4.12
CA GLU A 50 21.71 -15.02 -3.13
C GLU A 50 20.58 -14.82 -2.13
N ILE A 51 20.13 -13.57 -1.98
CA ILE A 51 19.00 -13.19 -1.13
C ILE A 51 17.99 -12.44 -1.98
N VAL A 52 16.71 -12.78 -1.81
CA VAL A 52 15.60 -12.12 -2.49
C VAL A 52 14.62 -11.58 -1.45
N ILE A 53 14.50 -10.27 -1.35
CA ILE A 53 13.57 -9.59 -0.44
C ILE A 53 12.28 -9.28 -1.19
N VAL A 54 11.15 -9.74 -0.65
CA VAL A 54 9.81 -9.61 -1.24
C VAL A 54 8.92 -8.81 -0.31
N THR A 55 8.60 -7.57 -0.70
CA THR A 55 7.88 -6.61 0.15
C THR A 55 6.37 -6.61 -0.05
N SER A 56 5.83 -7.49 -0.89
CA SER A 56 4.39 -7.60 -1.13
C SER A 56 4.02 -8.93 -1.78
N THR A 57 2.73 -9.30 -1.72
CA THR A 57 2.20 -10.48 -2.43
C THR A 57 2.37 -10.40 -3.95
N ARG A 58 2.39 -9.19 -4.53
CA ARG A 58 2.70 -9.01 -5.96
C ARG A 58 4.13 -9.44 -6.32
N GLY A 59 5.07 -9.31 -5.38
CA GLY A 59 6.40 -9.90 -5.55
C GLY A 59 6.35 -11.41 -5.67
N ALA A 60 5.52 -12.08 -4.88
CA ALA A 60 5.30 -13.52 -5.03
C ALA A 60 4.63 -13.88 -6.37
N ASP A 61 3.70 -13.05 -6.86
CA ASP A 61 3.07 -13.25 -8.18
C ASP A 61 4.09 -13.06 -9.31
N THR A 62 4.97 -12.05 -9.22
CA THR A 62 6.09 -11.86 -10.15
C THR A 62 7.02 -13.07 -10.17
N ILE A 63 7.35 -13.62 -9.01
CA ILE A 63 8.18 -14.84 -8.89
C ILE A 63 7.45 -16.02 -9.53
N ARG A 64 6.16 -16.21 -9.28
CA ARG A 64 5.35 -17.27 -9.87
C ARG A 64 5.39 -17.22 -11.40
N SER A 65 5.22 -16.02 -11.98
CA SER A 65 5.25 -15.83 -13.44
C SER A 65 6.64 -16.02 -14.06
N ASN A 66 7.70 -16.01 -13.23
CA ASN A 66 9.09 -16.11 -13.62
C ASN A 66 9.83 -17.24 -12.88
N VAL A 67 9.14 -18.30 -12.48
CA VAL A 67 9.64 -19.34 -11.57
C VAL A 67 10.96 -19.97 -12.03
N GLY A 68 11.23 -20.06 -13.32
CA GLY A 68 12.49 -20.61 -13.87
C GLY A 68 13.75 -19.81 -13.52
N PHE A 69 13.61 -18.60 -12.97
CA PHE A 69 14.71 -17.76 -12.51
C PHE A 69 14.89 -17.78 -10.98
N PHE A 70 13.93 -18.35 -10.26
CA PHE A 70 13.89 -18.36 -8.79
C PHE A 70 14.00 -19.81 -8.29
N GLY A 71 15.14 -20.19 -7.74
CA GLY A 71 15.41 -21.52 -7.21
C GLY A 71 15.38 -21.58 -5.69
N ASN A 72 15.35 -22.81 -5.14
CA ASN A 72 15.40 -23.05 -3.69
C ASN A 72 16.83 -22.90 -3.10
N ASP A 73 17.79 -22.59 -3.91
CA ASP A 73 19.19 -22.32 -3.55
C ASP A 73 19.41 -20.89 -3.00
N ARG A 74 18.35 -20.08 -2.97
CA ARG A 74 18.37 -18.69 -2.50
C ARG A 74 17.68 -18.55 -1.15
N THR A 75 18.09 -17.55 -0.39
CA THR A 75 17.37 -17.13 0.81
C THR A 75 16.28 -16.13 0.44
N TYR A 76 15.03 -16.43 0.77
CA TYR A 76 13.92 -15.49 0.58
C TYR A 76 13.59 -14.81 1.91
N ILE A 77 13.28 -13.52 1.85
CA ILE A 77 12.78 -12.73 2.98
C ILE A 77 11.45 -12.12 2.56
N SER A 78 10.38 -12.43 3.25
CA SER A 78 9.07 -11.79 3.04
C SER A 78 8.80 -10.76 4.13
N ILE A 79 8.16 -9.65 3.76
CA ILE A 79 7.84 -8.57 4.72
C ILE A 79 6.90 -9.05 5.85
N GLY A 80 6.10 -10.08 5.61
CA GLY A 80 5.16 -10.59 6.59
C GLY A 80 4.53 -11.90 6.15
N LYS A 81 3.71 -12.46 7.05
CA LYS A 81 3.10 -13.79 6.91
C LYS A 81 2.33 -13.95 5.58
N ILE A 82 1.51 -12.98 5.18
CA ILE A 82 0.70 -13.07 3.95
C ILE A 82 1.58 -13.22 2.72
N THR A 83 2.68 -12.47 2.64
CA THR A 83 3.66 -12.59 1.55
C THR A 83 4.42 -13.91 1.63
N GLY A 84 4.79 -14.35 2.83
CA GLY A 84 5.44 -15.64 3.06
C GLY A 84 4.56 -16.82 2.66
N ASP A 85 3.27 -16.79 3.01
CA ASP A 85 2.30 -17.83 2.60
C ASP A 85 2.12 -17.86 1.07
N ALA A 86 2.15 -16.70 0.41
CA ALA A 86 2.13 -16.61 -1.05
C ALA A 86 3.39 -17.22 -1.69
N LEU A 87 4.58 -17.00 -1.14
CA LEU A 87 5.81 -17.66 -1.59
C LEU A 87 5.78 -19.17 -1.35
N ARG A 88 5.31 -19.60 -0.17
CA ARG A 88 5.17 -21.04 0.13
C ARG A 88 4.22 -21.74 -0.82
N SER A 89 3.16 -21.07 -1.28
CA SER A 89 2.22 -21.63 -2.27
C SER A 89 2.84 -21.97 -3.63
N ILE A 90 4.05 -21.45 -3.90
CA ILE A 90 4.85 -21.73 -5.11
C ILE A 90 6.13 -22.51 -4.79
N GLY A 91 6.21 -23.11 -3.60
CA GLY A 91 7.31 -23.98 -3.17
C GLY A 91 8.55 -23.26 -2.64
N LEU A 92 8.44 -21.97 -2.28
CA LEU A 92 9.55 -21.18 -1.76
C LEU A 92 9.29 -20.81 -0.28
N ASP A 93 10.15 -21.29 0.62
CA ASP A 93 10.12 -20.86 2.01
C ASP A 93 10.84 -19.51 2.17
N SER A 94 10.35 -18.69 3.09
CA SER A 94 10.94 -17.38 3.37
C SER A 94 11.09 -17.12 4.86
N LEU A 95 12.12 -16.37 5.20
CA LEU A 95 12.27 -15.78 6.53
C LEU A 95 11.28 -14.63 6.67
N ILE A 96 10.61 -14.56 7.80
CA ILE A 96 9.64 -13.52 8.15
C ILE A 96 10.21 -12.79 9.37
N PRO A 97 10.35 -11.45 9.34
CA PRO A 97 10.81 -10.70 10.51
C PRO A 97 9.76 -10.74 11.62
N ASP A 98 10.20 -10.64 12.88
CA ASP A 98 9.32 -10.58 14.05
C ASP A 98 8.36 -9.40 13.97
N ASP A 99 8.89 -8.22 13.60
CA ASP A 99 8.10 -7.06 13.21
C ASP A 99 7.88 -7.08 11.68
N GLN A 100 6.65 -7.35 11.26
CA GLN A 100 6.27 -7.51 9.84
C GLN A 100 6.19 -6.15 9.12
N THR A 101 7.28 -5.41 9.17
CA THR A 101 7.47 -4.08 8.56
C THR A 101 8.79 -4.01 7.81
N SER A 102 8.99 -2.91 7.07
CA SER A 102 10.28 -2.63 6.43
C SER A 102 11.41 -2.48 7.46
N SER A 103 11.14 -1.95 8.64
CA SER A 103 12.11 -1.86 9.73
C SER A 103 12.47 -3.24 10.28
N GLY A 104 11.50 -4.14 10.39
CA GLY A 104 11.77 -5.52 10.78
C GLY A 104 12.65 -6.27 9.78
N ILE A 105 12.50 -6.01 8.47
CA ILE A 105 13.42 -6.56 7.45
C ILE A 105 14.84 -6.04 7.70
N VAL A 106 15.00 -4.75 7.98
CA VAL A 106 16.31 -4.15 8.30
C VAL A 106 16.95 -4.84 9.51
N GLU A 107 16.19 -5.03 10.59
CA GLU A 107 16.68 -5.72 11.80
C GLU A 107 17.05 -7.18 11.51
N LEU A 108 16.26 -7.87 10.68
CA LEU A 108 16.59 -9.23 10.27
C LEU A 108 17.91 -9.28 9.48
N ILE A 109 18.14 -8.32 8.57
CA ILE A 109 19.39 -8.24 7.81
C ILE A 109 20.58 -7.94 8.75
N ARG A 110 20.43 -7.03 9.71
CA ARG A 110 21.49 -6.70 10.69
C ARG A 110 21.90 -7.86 11.58
N ARG A 111 20.94 -8.73 11.95
CA ARG A 111 21.20 -9.90 12.80
C ARG A 111 21.97 -11.01 12.08
N ASN A 112 22.00 -10.95 10.74
CA ASN A 112 22.67 -11.94 9.91
C ASN A 112 23.87 -11.32 9.20
N ASP A 113 24.97 -12.03 9.13
CA ASP A 113 26.17 -11.58 8.42
C ASP A 113 26.00 -11.83 6.91
N TRP A 114 25.23 -10.97 6.25
CA TRP A 114 24.95 -11.05 4.80
C TRP A 114 25.65 -9.98 3.99
N LYS A 115 26.66 -9.31 4.56
CA LYS A 115 27.35 -8.20 3.91
C LYS A 115 28.03 -8.59 2.59
N SER A 116 28.49 -9.83 2.48
CA SER A 116 29.14 -10.36 1.28
C SER A 116 28.18 -10.95 0.25
N ARG A 117 26.85 -10.94 0.51
CA ARG A 117 25.85 -11.55 -0.35
C ARG A 117 25.14 -10.53 -1.22
N ARG A 118 24.86 -10.93 -2.46
CA ARG A 118 24.08 -10.12 -3.40
C ARG A 118 22.60 -10.20 -3.07
N ILE A 119 21.94 -9.05 -2.93
CA ILE A 119 20.55 -8.93 -2.51
C ILE A 119 19.69 -8.37 -3.66
N ALA A 120 18.64 -9.07 -4.06
CA ALA A 120 17.58 -8.52 -4.90
C ALA A 120 16.42 -8.03 -4.03
N LEU A 121 16.04 -6.77 -4.20
CA LEU A 121 14.88 -6.18 -3.53
C LEU A 121 13.74 -6.02 -4.54
N LEU A 122 12.68 -6.84 -4.43
CA LEU A 122 11.48 -6.76 -5.25
C LEU A 122 10.45 -5.84 -4.57
N SER A 123 10.12 -4.73 -5.22
CA SER A 123 9.32 -3.69 -4.60
C SER A 123 8.45 -2.93 -5.62
N SER A 124 7.49 -2.13 -5.13
CA SER A 124 6.80 -1.17 -5.99
C SER A 124 7.66 0.08 -6.24
N GLN A 125 7.33 0.80 -7.29
CA GLN A 125 7.98 2.09 -7.59
C GLN A 125 7.77 3.12 -6.46
N GLN A 126 6.63 3.07 -5.79
CA GLN A 126 6.23 3.99 -4.72
C GLN A 126 6.37 3.38 -3.32
N SER A 127 7.14 2.31 -3.17
CA SER A 127 7.35 1.71 -1.85
C SER A 127 8.08 2.67 -0.92
N ASN A 128 7.89 2.47 0.37
CA ASN A 128 8.72 3.16 1.34
C ASN A 128 10.18 2.71 1.12
N MET A 129 11.11 3.64 1.24
CA MET A 129 12.51 3.43 0.87
C MET A 129 13.36 2.86 2.01
N VAL A 130 12.80 2.55 3.18
CA VAL A 130 13.54 2.15 4.39
C VAL A 130 14.53 1.01 4.12
N VAL A 131 14.10 -0.06 3.46
CA VAL A 131 15.00 -1.20 3.16
C VAL A 131 16.06 -0.80 2.14
N ARG A 132 15.66 -0.09 1.08
CA ARG A 132 16.59 0.38 0.04
C ARG A 132 17.65 1.31 0.61
N ASP A 133 17.22 2.30 1.37
CA ASP A 133 18.12 3.33 1.92
C ASP A 133 19.09 2.69 2.91
N PHE A 134 18.61 1.79 3.76
CA PHE A 134 19.48 1.00 4.63
C PHE A 134 20.54 0.20 3.84
N LEU A 135 20.13 -0.53 2.79
CA LEU A 135 21.07 -1.33 1.99
C LEU A 135 22.11 -0.44 1.32
N LEU A 136 21.70 0.75 0.86
CA LEU A 136 22.57 1.73 0.22
C LEU A 136 23.56 2.35 1.23
N GLU A 137 23.06 2.86 2.35
CA GLU A 137 23.86 3.53 3.41
C GLU A 137 24.90 2.58 4.00
N GLU A 138 24.50 1.35 4.24
CA GLU A 138 25.40 0.33 4.76
C GLU A 138 26.32 -0.29 3.69
N GLY A 139 26.17 0.05 2.41
CA GLY A 139 27.02 -0.42 1.31
C GLY A 139 26.87 -1.92 1.03
N TYR A 140 25.64 -2.45 1.05
CA TYR A 140 25.35 -3.80 0.57
C TYR A 140 25.42 -3.86 -0.97
N ASP A 141 25.83 -5.00 -1.51
CA ASP A 141 25.69 -5.27 -2.95
C ASP A 141 24.23 -5.67 -3.22
N PHE A 142 23.44 -4.72 -3.73
CA PHE A 142 22.02 -4.96 -3.98
C PHE A 142 21.53 -4.36 -5.30
N LYS A 143 20.46 -4.95 -5.83
CA LYS A 143 19.69 -4.38 -6.94
C LYS A 143 18.20 -4.29 -6.57
N LEU A 144 17.61 -3.13 -6.90
CA LEU A 144 16.18 -2.91 -6.81
C LEU A 144 15.50 -3.35 -8.10
N PHE A 145 14.54 -4.25 -7.99
CA PHE A 145 13.66 -4.66 -9.07
C PHE A 145 12.28 -4.07 -8.82
N THR A 146 11.95 -3.06 -9.60
CA THR A 146 10.62 -2.45 -9.56
C THR A 146 9.66 -3.30 -10.37
N ILE A 147 8.70 -3.93 -9.72
CA ILE A 147 7.83 -4.96 -10.30
C ILE A 147 6.40 -4.48 -10.55
N TYR A 148 6.00 -3.37 -9.97
CA TYR A 148 4.73 -2.70 -10.25
C TYR A 148 4.80 -1.24 -9.84
N ARG A 149 3.85 -0.46 -10.36
CA ARG A 149 3.62 0.92 -9.95
C ARG A 149 2.14 1.18 -9.69
N SER A 150 1.85 2.19 -8.90
CA SER A 150 0.52 2.73 -8.75
C SER A 150 0.35 3.91 -9.69
N VAL A 151 -0.65 3.89 -10.55
CA VAL A 151 -0.95 4.96 -11.48
C VAL A 151 -2.29 5.61 -11.12
N PRO A 152 -2.40 6.95 -11.23
CA PRO A 152 -3.66 7.63 -10.97
C PRO A 152 -4.73 7.24 -12.00
N LEU A 153 -5.98 7.22 -11.54
CA LEU A 153 -7.18 7.12 -12.37
C LEU A 153 -7.82 8.50 -12.52
N ASP A 154 -8.74 8.60 -13.48
CA ASP A 154 -9.63 9.74 -13.59
C ASP A 154 -10.53 9.85 -12.33
N LEU A 155 -10.68 11.07 -11.81
CA LEU A 155 -11.41 11.33 -10.56
C LEU A 155 -12.88 11.69 -10.76
N SER A 156 -13.40 11.61 -11.99
CA SER A 156 -14.80 11.97 -12.31
C SER A 156 -15.82 11.17 -11.47
N SER A 157 -15.55 9.90 -11.24
CA SER A 157 -16.40 9.07 -10.37
C SER A 157 -16.37 9.55 -8.92
N LEU A 158 -15.21 9.88 -8.39
CA LEU A 158 -15.07 10.43 -7.04
C LEU A 158 -15.81 11.77 -6.93
N LEU A 159 -15.59 12.66 -7.89
CA LEU A 159 -16.28 13.96 -7.97
C LEU A 159 -17.80 13.81 -7.95
N LYS A 160 -18.34 12.87 -8.74
CA LYS A 160 -19.78 12.58 -8.78
C LYS A 160 -20.35 12.18 -7.42
N TYR A 161 -19.67 11.31 -6.69
CA TYR A 161 -20.09 10.90 -5.34
C TYR A 161 -20.04 12.06 -4.34
N ILE A 162 -19.00 12.89 -4.38
CA ILE A 162 -18.87 14.07 -3.52
C ILE A 162 -20.03 15.04 -3.77
N LEU A 163 -20.31 15.37 -5.03
CA LEU A 163 -21.41 16.26 -5.42
C LEU A 163 -22.78 15.66 -5.12
N GLY A 164 -22.92 14.33 -5.09
CA GLY A 164 -24.13 13.61 -4.68
C GLY A 164 -24.40 13.67 -3.17
N GLY A 165 -23.47 14.17 -2.36
CA GLY A 165 -23.61 14.33 -0.91
C GLY A 165 -23.23 13.07 -0.13
N CYS A 166 -21.94 12.79 0.01
CA CYS A 166 -21.41 11.75 0.89
C CYS A 166 -21.02 12.31 2.26
N LEU A 167 -20.95 11.45 3.28
CA LEU A 167 -20.43 11.79 4.60
C LEU A 167 -18.95 12.14 4.52
N GLY A 168 -18.18 11.32 3.83
CA GLY A 168 -16.74 11.52 3.74
C GLY A 168 -16.02 10.49 2.89
N ILE A 169 -14.71 10.68 2.81
CA ILE A 169 -13.80 9.87 2.02
C ILE A 169 -12.75 9.28 2.95
N ILE A 170 -12.64 7.95 3.02
CA ILE A 170 -11.51 7.26 3.64
C ILE A 170 -10.40 7.13 2.60
N ILE A 171 -9.34 7.86 2.80
CA ILE A 171 -8.14 7.84 1.96
C ILE A 171 -7.20 6.75 2.50
N THR A 172 -6.84 5.78 1.65
CA THR A 172 -6.16 4.56 2.09
C THR A 172 -4.65 4.57 1.90
N SER A 173 -4.09 5.62 1.30
CA SER A 173 -2.63 5.81 1.19
C SER A 173 -2.25 7.28 1.05
N SER A 174 -0.98 7.60 1.35
CA SER A 174 -0.43 8.94 1.13
C SER A 174 -0.45 9.35 -0.34
N GLN A 175 -0.19 8.43 -1.25
CA GLN A 175 -0.25 8.70 -2.69
C GLN A 175 -1.67 9.08 -3.14
N GLU A 176 -2.69 8.38 -2.67
CA GLU A 176 -4.09 8.71 -2.97
C GLU A 176 -4.47 10.08 -2.39
N ALA A 177 -3.97 10.42 -1.20
CA ALA A 177 -4.16 11.76 -0.63
C ALA A 177 -3.57 12.85 -1.53
N GLU A 178 -2.34 12.64 -2.02
CA GLU A 178 -1.71 13.60 -2.93
C GLU A 178 -2.47 13.75 -4.26
N ILE A 179 -2.95 12.65 -4.83
CA ILE A 179 -3.72 12.67 -6.08
C ILE A 179 -5.01 13.46 -5.90
N ILE A 180 -5.79 13.15 -4.85
CA ILE A 180 -7.08 13.79 -4.56
C ILE A 180 -6.90 15.28 -4.27
N LEU A 181 -5.92 15.62 -3.44
CA LEU A 181 -5.74 16.98 -2.93
C LEU A 181 -4.99 17.91 -3.90
N LYS A 182 -4.44 17.39 -5.00
CA LYS A 182 -3.92 18.17 -6.13
C LYS A 182 -4.98 18.45 -7.21
N ASP A 183 -6.09 17.73 -7.22
CA ASP A 183 -7.18 17.90 -8.20
C ASP A 183 -8.13 19.02 -7.77
N GLN A 184 -8.04 20.16 -8.43
CA GLN A 184 -8.80 21.37 -8.05
C GLN A 184 -10.33 21.18 -8.10
N PRO A 185 -10.92 20.55 -9.14
CA PRO A 185 -12.33 20.21 -9.16
C PRO A 185 -12.79 19.40 -7.95
N VAL A 186 -12.03 18.35 -7.58
CA VAL A 186 -12.35 17.50 -6.43
C VAL A 186 -12.22 18.26 -5.12
N VAL A 187 -11.15 19.02 -4.95
CA VAL A 187 -10.94 19.84 -3.75
C VAL A 187 -12.06 20.88 -3.60
N SER A 188 -12.43 21.58 -4.67
CA SER A 188 -13.52 22.54 -4.63
C SER A 188 -14.84 21.88 -4.23
N ALA A 189 -15.12 20.68 -4.74
CA ALA A 189 -16.32 19.94 -4.36
C ALA A 189 -16.28 19.52 -2.88
N ILE A 190 -15.16 19.02 -2.36
CA ILE A 190 -14.99 18.66 -0.94
C ILE A 190 -15.29 19.86 -0.04
N MET A 191 -14.71 21.02 -0.35
CA MET A 191 -14.89 22.24 0.44
C MET A 191 -16.36 22.75 0.39
N ASN A 192 -16.99 22.72 -0.79
CA ASN A 192 -18.33 23.22 -0.97
C ASN A 192 -19.41 22.31 -0.35
N THR A 193 -19.17 21.00 -0.31
CA THR A 193 -20.12 20.02 0.26
C THR A 193 -19.88 19.75 1.74
N GLY A 194 -18.73 20.16 2.29
CA GLY A 194 -18.31 19.81 3.64
C GLY A 194 -17.96 18.32 3.80
N THR A 195 -17.60 17.64 2.71
CA THR A 195 -17.20 16.23 2.73
C THR A 195 -15.98 16.01 3.63
N LEU A 196 -16.07 15.07 4.58
CA LEU A 196 -15.00 14.81 5.54
C LEU A 196 -13.88 13.97 4.92
N LEU A 197 -12.63 14.26 5.29
CA LEU A 197 -11.45 13.50 4.86
C LEU A 197 -10.96 12.62 6.00
N PHE A 198 -11.13 11.31 5.92
CA PHE A 198 -10.63 10.36 6.90
C PHE A 198 -9.35 9.70 6.39
N ALA A 199 -8.36 9.60 7.26
CA ALA A 199 -7.10 8.91 6.96
C ALA A 199 -7.12 7.49 7.52
N ILE A 200 -6.71 6.50 6.68
CA ILE A 200 -6.58 5.10 7.12
C ILE A 200 -5.54 4.93 8.23
N GLY A 201 -4.59 5.84 8.35
CA GLY A 201 -3.52 5.79 9.35
C GLY A 201 -2.73 7.09 9.41
N LYS A 202 -1.80 7.14 10.37
CA LYS A 202 -1.02 8.35 10.68
C LYS A 202 -0.28 8.91 9.46
N THR A 203 0.39 8.07 8.67
CA THR A 203 1.18 8.53 7.50
C THR A 203 0.29 9.23 6.47
N THR A 204 -0.92 8.72 6.24
CA THR A 204 -1.91 9.35 5.35
C THR A 204 -2.43 10.67 5.96
N ALA A 205 -2.69 10.70 7.27
CA ALA A 205 -3.10 11.92 7.97
C ALA A 205 -2.02 13.02 7.88
N ASP A 206 -0.76 12.65 8.07
CA ASP A 206 0.38 13.58 7.94
C ASP A 206 0.47 14.14 6.50
N THR A 207 0.16 13.34 5.49
CA THR A 207 0.14 13.79 4.09
C THR A 207 -1.01 14.76 3.83
N ILE A 208 -2.21 14.50 4.37
CA ILE A 208 -3.36 15.42 4.29
C ILE A 208 -3.00 16.76 4.93
N ASN A 209 -2.41 16.73 6.12
CA ASN A 209 -1.97 17.96 6.83
C ASN A 209 -0.91 18.74 6.03
N LYS A 210 0.09 18.06 5.47
CA LYS A 210 1.12 18.68 4.62
C LYS A 210 0.56 19.32 3.34
N SER A 211 -0.57 18.80 2.86
CA SER A 211 -1.29 19.36 1.71
C SER A 211 -2.18 20.57 2.07
N GLY A 212 -2.18 21.00 3.32
CA GLY A 212 -2.94 22.16 3.79
C GLY A 212 -4.38 21.86 4.22
N TYR A 213 -4.74 20.59 4.39
CA TYR A 213 -6.07 20.15 4.81
C TYR A 213 -5.99 19.45 6.17
N THR A 214 -7.13 19.39 6.88
CA THR A 214 -7.21 18.72 8.18
C THR A 214 -7.96 17.40 8.03
N PRO A 215 -7.34 16.25 8.37
CA PRO A 215 -8.07 15.00 8.41
C PRO A 215 -9.11 15.03 9.53
N ALA A 216 -10.30 14.49 9.24
CA ALA A 216 -11.35 14.32 10.24
C ALA A 216 -10.98 13.20 11.23
N ASP A 217 -11.42 13.37 12.47
CA ASP A 217 -11.28 12.32 13.49
C ASP A 217 -12.48 11.34 13.42
N PRO A 218 -12.23 10.02 13.49
CA PRO A 218 -10.99 9.35 13.89
C PRO A 218 -9.98 9.18 12.75
N VAL A 219 -8.69 9.20 13.11
CA VAL A 219 -7.60 8.71 12.26
C VAL A 219 -7.41 7.21 12.52
N GLY A 220 -7.43 6.41 11.46
CA GLY A 220 -7.36 4.95 11.55
C GLY A 220 -5.99 4.41 12.01
N LYS A 221 -5.96 3.11 12.30
CA LYS A 221 -4.76 2.34 12.65
C LYS A 221 -4.46 1.29 11.57
N SER A 222 -4.61 1.65 10.29
CA SER A 222 -4.40 0.80 9.11
C SER A 222 -5.39 -0.38 8.95
N VAL A 223 -6.45 -0.44 9.77
CA VAL A 223 -7.53 -1.44 9.68
C VAL A 223 -8.82 -0.73 9.24
N LEU A 224 -9.24 -0.98 7.99
CA LEU A 224 -10.38 -0.28 7.40
C LEU A 224 -11.69 -0.52 8.16
N LYS A 225 -11.95 -1.77 8.55
CA LYS A 225 -13.17 -2.14 9.27
C LYS A 225 -13.31 -1.37 10.59
N ASP A 226 -12.23 -1.28 11.35
CA ASP A 226 -12.23 -0.60 12.64
C ASP A 226 -12.47 0.91 12.47
N LEU A 227 -11.84 1.51 11.45
CA LEU A 227 -12.04 2.92 11.13
C LEU A 227 -13.50 3.21 10.74
N VAL A 228 -14.10 2.37 9.91
CA VAL A 228 -15.52 2.50 9.53
C VAL A 228 -16.43 2.43 10.74
N CYS A 229 -16.20 1.47 11.67
CA CYS A 229 -16.99 1.37 12.91
C CYS A 229 -16.87 2.64 13.77
N GLN A 230 -15.66 3.15 13.97
CA GLN A 230 -15.41 4.38 14.72
C GLN A 230 -16.08 5.61 14.09
N ILE A 231 -16.05 5.72 12.75
CA ILE A 231 -16.74 6.80 12.03
C ILE A 231 -18.25 6.71 12.26
N ARG A 232 -18.84 5.51 12.15
CA ARG A 232 -20.25 5.31 12.39
C ARG A 232 -20.68 5.75 13.78
N GLU A 233 -19.99 5.26 14.82
CA GLU A 233 -20.23 5.61 16.22
C GLU A 233 -20.19 7.12 16.43
N LYS A 234 -19.24 7.81 15.82
CA LYS A 234 -19.04 9.25 16.03
C LYS A 234 -20.04 10.13 15.26
N TYR A 235 -20.44 9.74 14.06
CA TYR A 235 -21.20 10.62 13.14
C TYR A 235 -22.64 10.20 12.92
N LEU A 236 -23.04 8.96 13.22
CA LEU A 236 -24.40 8.46 12.99
C LEU A 236 -25.12 7.97 14.25
N GLU A 237 -24.41 7.62 15.32
CA GLU A 237 -24.98 7.16 16.59
C GLU A 237 -24.98 8.30 17.63
N LYS A 238 -25.63 9.44 17.26
CA LYS A 238 -25.88 10.53 18.21
C LYS A 238 -27.34 10.52 18.68
#